data_ef71b9c5e076ef876129c2d94a17a6cb
#
_entry.id   ef71b9c5e076ef876129c2d94a17a6cb
#
_cell.length_a   1.000
_cell.length_b   1.000
_cell.length_c   1.000
_cell.angle_alpha   90.00
_cell.angle_beta   90.00
_cell.angle_gamma   90.00
#
_symmetry.space_group_name_H-M   'P 1'
#
loop_
_entity.id
_entity.type
_entity.pdbx_description
1 polymer ?
#
loop_
_entity_poly.entity_id
_entity_poly.type
_entity_poly.pdbx_seq_one_letter_code
_entity_poly.pdbx_strand_id
1 'polypeptide(L)'
;VKVTPAHDTNDYQVGQRHSLPMITIFTLDAQVVSHLEEIPEAYRGLDRFVARKALVAQLEAEGLLVEVKKHKLMVPRCARTGQIIEPMLTDQWFVAMTKPGAQGKSLAEQAIEAVDSGEVKFVPENWVNTYNQWMNNIQDWCISRQLWWGHQIPAWYDEDGNVIVARNEADAQA
;
A
#
# COMPACT_ATOMS: atom_id res chain seq x y z
N VAL A 1 13.23 8.40 -17.35
CA VAL A 1 12.92 7.44 -16.28
C VAL A 1 11.40 7.43 -16.12
N LYS A 2 10.80 6.24 -16.05
CA LYS A 2 9.38 6.04 -15.75
C LYS A 2 9.24 5.81 -14.23
N VAL A 3 8.28 6.47 -13.60
CA VAL A 3 7.91 6.29 -12.18
C VAL A 3 6.40 6.12 -12.10
N THR A 4 5.92 5.03 -11.50
CA THR A 4 4.49 4.69 -11.38
C THR A 4 4.10 4.48 -9.92
N PRO A 5 3.90 5.57 -9.16
CA PRO A 5 3.74 5.50 -7.70
C PRO A 5 2.56 4.65 -7.22
N ALA A 6 1.49 4.57 -8.01
CA ALA A 6 0.29 3.83 -7.63
C ALA A 6 0.42 2.30 -7.79
N HIS A 7 1.45 1.79 -8.52
CA HIS A 7 1.56 0.38 -8.89
C HIS A 7 2.93 -0.26 -8.61
N ASP A 8 3.80 0.43 -7.88
CA ASP A 8 5.10 -0.10 -7.44
C ASP A 8 5.47 0.48 -6.09
N THR A 9 5.90 -0.37 -5.17
CA THR A 9 6.20 0.03 -3.78
C THR A 9 7.41 0.96 -3.66
N ASN A 10 8.42 0.79 -4.50
CA ASN A 10 9.59 1.68 -4.51
C ASN A 10 9.23 3.02 -5.15
N ASP A 11 8.50 2.98 -6.28
CA ASP A 11 8.01 4.17 -6.97
C ASP A 11 7.04 4.97 -6.08
N TYR A 12 6.26 4.30 -5.21
CA TYR A 12 5.39 4.94 -4.23
C TYR A 12 6.18 5.84 -3.28
N GLN A 13 7.29 5.33 -2.72
CA GLN A 13 8.14 6.12 -1.83
C GLN A 13 8.79 7.30 -2.57
N VAL A 14 9.19 7.11 -3.82
CA VAL A 14 9.69 8.20 -4.69
C VAL A 14 8.58 9.22 -4.93
N GLY A 15 7.37 8.76 -5.24
CA GLY A 15 6.18 9.59 -5.43
C GLY A 15 5.88 10.46 -4.21
N GLN A 16 5.93 9.89 -3.01
CA GLN A 16 5.73 10.64 -1.77
C GLN A 16 6.81 11.71 -1.55
N ARG A 17 8.10 11.36 -1.72
CA ARG A 17 9.21 12.32 -1.54
C ARG A 17 9.18 13.48 -2.51
N HIS A 18 8.66 13.27 -3.72
CA HIS A 18 8.65 14.26 -4.79
C HIS A 18 7.26 14.80 -5.12
N SER A 19 6.24 14.47 -4.30
CA SER A 19 4.85 14.88 -4.51
C SER A 19 4.33 14.59 -5.91
N LEU A 20 4.68 13.41 -6.45
CA LEU A 20 4.21 12.97 -7.76
C LEU A 20 2.75 12.50 -7.70
N PRO A 21 1.97 12.68 -8.78
CA PRO A 21 0.60 12.20 -8.82
C PRO A 21 0.52 10.67 -8.70
N MET A 22 -0.44 10.18 -7.92
CA MET A 22 -0.71 8.76 -7.67
C MET A 22 -1.80 8.28 -8.63
N ILE A 23 -1.45 8.01 -9.88
CA ILE A 23 -2.42 7.63 -10.93
C ILE A 23 -2.63 6.13 -10.92
N THR A 24 -3.82 5.68 -10.52
CA THR A 24 -4.24 4.28 -10.57
C THR A 24 -4.82 3.95 -11.93
N ILE A 25 -4.15 3.10 -12.69
CA ILE A 25 -4.54 2.74 -14.07
C ILE A 25 -5.26 1.40 -14.19
N PHE A 26 -5.43 0.65 -13.11
CA PHE A 26 -6.10 -0.64 -13.11
C PHE A 26 -7.36 -0.64 -12.24
N THR A 27 -8.34 -1.40 -12.66
CA THR A 27 -9.50 -1.81 -11.86
C THR A 27 -9.12 -2.97 -10.93
N LEU A 28 -10.02 -3.35 -9.99
CA LEU A 28 -9.78 -4.46 -9.06
C LEU A 28 -9.62 -5.83 -9.76
N ASP A 29 -10.15 -5.98 -10.96
CA ASP A 29 -10.00 -7.17 -11.81
C ASP A 29 -8.88 -7.04 -12.84
N ALA A 30 -7.99 -6.05 -12.64
CA ALA A 30 -6.79 -5.80 -13.42
C ALA A 30 -7.02 -5.47 -14.90
N GLN A 31 -8.12 -4.81 -15.20
CA GLN A 31 -8.36 -4.16 -16.49
C GLN A 31 -7.87 -2.71 -16.43
N VAL A 32 -7.50 -2.16 -17.57
CA VAL A 32 -7.17 -0.74 -17.69
C VAL A 32 -8.43 0.10 -17.45
N VAL A 33 -8.36 1.08 -16.55
CA VAL A 33 -9.52 1.94 -16.23
C VAL A 33 -9.97 2.74 -17.45
N SER A 34 -11.28 3.04 -17.53
CA SER A 34 -11.88 3.72 -18.67
C SER A 34 -12.20 5.19 -18.43
N HIS A 35 -12.13 5.64 -17.18
CA HIS A 35 -12.54 6.98 -16.75
C HIS A 35 -11.44 8.04 -16.78
N LEU A 36 -10.18 7.63 -16.97
CA LEU A 36 -9.05 8.56 -17.06
C LEU A 36 -8.83 9.02 -18.50
N GLU A 37 -8.87 10.31 -18.72
CA GLU A 37 -8.68 10.91 -20.04
C GLU A 37 -7.25 10.75 -20.56
N GLU A 38 -6.27 10.67 -19.67
CA GLU A 38 -4.86 10.46 -19.97
C GLU A 38 -4.57 9.09 -20.60
N ILE A 39 -5.46 8.13 -20.43
CA ILE A 39 -5.32 6.80 -21.04
C ILE A 39 -5.92 6.82 -22.44
N PRO A 40 -5.14 6.50 -23.48
CA PRO A 40 -5.68 6.39 -24.83
C PRO A 40 -6.85 5.41 -24.93
N GLU A 41 -7.89 5.77 -25.65
CA GLU A 41 -9.14 5.00 -25.76
C GLU A 41 -8.89 3.55 -26.18
N ALA A 42 -7.91 3.32 -27.05
CA ALA A 42 -7.55 2.00 -27.53
C ALA A 42 -7.13 1.00 -26.44
N TYR A 43 -6.76 1.47 -25.24
CA TYR A 43 -6.34 0.61 -24.13
C TYR A 43 -7.38 0.49 -23.03
N ARG A 44 -8.40 1.35 -22.99
CA ARG A 44 -9.43 1.37 -21.95
C ARG A 44 -10.21 0.08 -21.90
N GLY A 45 -10.43 -0.47 -20.72
CA GLY A 45 -11.17 -1.72 -20.50
C GLY A 45 -10.43 -2.99 -20.93
N LEU A 46 -9.22 -2.91 -21.48
CA LEU A 46 -8.46 -4.10 -21.82
C LEU A 46 -7.87 -4.78 -20.58
N ASP A 47 -7.80 -6.12 -20.61
CA ASP A 47 -6.95 -6.86 -19.68
C ASP A 47 -5.51 -6.36 -19.74
N ARG A 48 -4.84 -6.29 -18.59
CA ARG A 48 -3.47 -5.76 -18.45
C ARG A 48 -2.45 -6.40 -19.40
N PHE A 49 -2.56 -7.69 -19.69
CA PHE A 49 -1.63 -8.38 -20.59
C PHE A 49 -1.96 -8.13 -22.06
N VAL A 50 -3.25 -7.95 -22.36
CA VAL A 50 -3.70 -7.54 -23.71
C VAL A 50 -3.24 -6.11 -23.99
N ALA A 51 -3.47 -5.19 -23.05
CA ALA A 51 -3.01 -3.81 -23.14
C ALA A 51 -1.48 -3.71 -23.29
N ARG A 52 -0.71 -4.51 -22.55
CA ARG A 52 0.75 -4.57 -22.69
C ARG A 52 1.20 -4.95 -24.10
N LYS A 53 0.58 -5.98 -24.69
CA LYS A 53 0.91 -6.40 -26.06
C LYS A 53 0.57 -5.31 -27.08
N ALA A 54 -0.60 -4.69 -26.92
CA ALA A 54 -1.03 -3.61 -27.81
C ALA A 54 -0.09 -2.40 -27.74
N LEU A 55 0.29 -1.99 -26.50
CA LEU A 55 1.21 -0.89 -26.29
C LEU A 55 2.61 -1.16 -26.89
N VAL A 56 3.16 -2.36 -26.69
CA VAL A 56 4.47 -2.72 -27.26
C VAL A 56 4.41 -2.70 -28.79
N ALA A 57 3.35 -3.24 -29.40
CA ALA A 57 3.18 -3.21 -30.85
C ALA A 57 3.03 -1.78 -31.40
N GLN A 58 2.33 -0.90 -30.68
CA GLN A 58 2.23 0.51 -31.07
C GLN A 58 3.59 1.21 -31.00
N LEU A 59 4.34 1.05 -29.91
CA LEU A 59 5.68 1.65 -29.78
C LEU A 59 6.64 1.16 -30.86
N GLU A 60 6.52 -0.11 -31.27
CA GLU A 60 7.30 -0.66 -32.40
C GLU A 60 6.89 -0.01 -33.72
N ALA A 61 5.60 0.12 -34.00
CA ALA A 61 5.09 0.75 -35.20
C ALA A 61 5.48 2.24 -35.32
N GLU A 62 5.58 2.94 -34.20
CA GLU A 62 5.99 4.34 -34.12
C GLU A 62 7.52 4.52 -34.11
N GLY A 63 8.30 3.44 -34.13
CA GLY A 63 9.77 3.48 -34.09
C GLY A 63 10.35 3.94 -32.75
N LEU A 64 9.54 3.88 -31.67
CA LEU A 64 9.93 4.28 -30.32
C LEU A 64 10.46 3.10 -29.48
N LEU A 65 10.23 1.87 -29.91
CA LEU A 65 10.71 0.67 -29.23
C LEU A 65 12.17 0.40 -29.60
N VAL A 66 13.08 0.60 -28.66
CA VAL A 66 14.52 0.35 -28.89
C VAL A 66 14.83 -1.14 -28.78
N GLU A 67 14.34 -1.81 -27.74
CA GLU A 67 14.69 -3.20 -27.46
C GLU A 67 13.73 -3.83 -26.44
N VAL A 68 13.47 -5.13 -26.58
CA VAL A 68 12.80 -5.96 -25.55
C VAL A 68 13.80 -6.98 -25.04
N LYS A 69 14.23 -6.83 -23.80
CA LYS A 69 15.15 -7.76 -23.11
C LYS A 69 14.39 -8.74 -22.21
N LYS A 70 14.80 -10.02 -22.25
CA LYS A 70 14.36 -10.99 -21.25
C LYS A 70 14.95 -10.62 -19.89
N HIS A 71 14.10 -10.46 -18.90
CA HIS A 71 14.49 -10.13 -17.54
C HIS A 71 13.85 -11.10 -16.54
N LYS A 72 14.62 -11.57 -15.56
CA LYS A 72 14.09 -12.40 -14.46
C LYS A 72 13.54 -11.48 -13.38
N LEU A 73 12.24 -11.54 -13.16
CA LEU A 73 11.51 -10.76 -12.16
C LEU A 73 10.80 -11.69 -11.18
N MET A 74 10.91 -11.37 -9.89
CA MET A 74 10.09 -12.01 -8.85
C MET A 74 8.72 -11.37 -8.82
N VAL A 75 7.73 -12.07 -9.36
CA VAL A 75 6.34 -11.56 -9.46
C VAL A 75 5.50 -12.14 -8.32
N PRO A 76 4.82 -11.31 -7.50
CA PRO A 76 3.93 -11.79 -6.46
C PRO A 76 2.75 -12.53 -7.06
N ARG A 77 2.39 -13.66 -6.46
CA ARG A 77 1.27 -14.49 -6.88
C ARG A 77 0.37 -14.86 -5.71
N CYS A 78 -0.92 -14.91 -5.97
CA CYS A 78 -1.90 -15.41 -5.01
C CYS A 78 -1.60 -16.90 -4.71
N ALA A 79 -1.40 -17.23 -3.44
CA ALA A 79 -1.07 -18.59 -3.02
C ALA A 79 -2.18 -19.61 -3.36
N ARG A 80 -3.44 -19.18 -3.42
CA ARG A 80 -4.58 -20.04 -3.70
C ARG A 80 -4.81 -20.25 -5.20
N THR A 81 -4.75 -19.21 -6.01
CA THR A 81 -5.13 -19.24 -7.42
C THR A 81 -3.95 -19.20 -8.38
N GLY A 82 -2.75 -18.88 -7.91
CA GLY A 82 -1.58 -18.65 -8.75
C GLY A 82 -1.61 -17.39 -9.62
N GLN A 83 -2.67 -16.60 -9.52
CA GLN A 83 -2.81 -15.35 -10.29
C GLN A 83 -1.74 -14.33 -9.87
N ILE A 84 -1.26 -13.57 -10.85
CA ILE A 84 -0.33 -12.47 -10.60
C ILE A 84 -1.08 -11.35 -9.87
N ILE A 85 -0.47 -10.86 -8.79
CA ILE A 85 -0.98 -9.74 -8.00
C ILE A 85 -0.33 -8.45 -8.53
N GLU A 86 -1.18 -7.48 -8.86
CA GLU A 86 -0.73 -6.13 -9.18
C GLU A 86 -0.76 -5.27 -7.90
N PRO A 87 0.32 -4.58 -7.54
CA PRO A 87 0.27 -3.59 -6.48
C PRO A 87 -0.71 -2.48 -6.83
N MET A 88 -1.57 -2.11 -5.89
CA MET A 88 -2.56 -1.05 -6.04
C MET A 88 -2.68 -0.27 -4.74
N LEU A 89 -3.00 1.01 -4.87
CA LEU A 89 -3.39 1.83 -3.72
C LEU A 89 -4.82 1.48 -3.31
N THR A 90 -5.02 1.22 -2.03
CA THR A 90 -6.32 0.98 -1.42
C THR A 90 -6.37 1.69 -0.07
N ASP A 91 -7.55 2.18 0.30
CA ASP A 91 -7.76 2.73 1.64
C ASP A 91 -7.67 1.61 2.68
N GLN A 92 -6.82 1.81 3.67
CA GLN A 92 -6.55 0.86 4.73
C GLN A 92 -6.49 1.58 6.07
N TRP A 93 -6.74 0.84 7.14
CA TRP A 93 -6.58 1.33 8.51
C TRP A 93 -5.20 1.03 9.03
N PHE A 94 -4.55 2.06 9.55
CA PHE A 94 -3.19 1.97 10.10
C PHE A 94 -3.15 2.44 11.55
N VAL A 95 -2.33 1.77 12.35
CA VAL A 95 -1.87 2.31 13.62
C VAL A 95 -0.62 3.15 13.35
N ALA A 96 -0.68 4.43 13.70
CA ALA A 96 0.45 5.36 13.54
C ALA A 96 1.51 5.05 14.61
N MET A 97 2.51 4.25 14.26
CA MET A 97 3.52 3.76 15.20
C MET A 97 4.50 4.83 15.66
N THR A 98 4.80 5.81 14.80
CA THR A 98 5.82 6.83 15.03
C THR A 98 5.26 8.23 15.30
N LYS A 99 3.94 8.40 15.21
CA LYS A 99 3.30 9.70 15.52
C LYS A 99 3.03 9.83 17.02
N PRO A 100 3.34 10.97 17.64
CA PRO A 100 3.00 11.21 19.04
C PRO A 100 1.50 11.09 19.29
N GLY A 101 1.12 10.31 20.32
CA GLY A 101 -0.25 10.22 20.80
C GLY A 101 -0.59 11.32 21.80
N ALA A 102 -1.74 11.18 22.48
CA ALA A 102 -2.23 12.15 23.47
C ALA A 102 -1.25 12.40 24.66
N GLN A 103 -0.35 11.47 24.91
CA GLN A 103 0.67 11.57 25.97
C GLN A 103 1.99 12.22 25.47
N GLY A 104 2.04 12.72 24.25
CA GLY A 104 3.20 13.39 23.67
C GLY A 104 4.31 12.46 23.18
N LYS A 105 4.16 11.13 23.33
CA LYS A 105 5.08 10.11 22.82
C LYS A 105 4.37 9.20 21.84
N SER A 106 5.11 8.69 20.86
CA SER A 106 4.64 7.66 19.93
C SER A 106 4.63 6.28 20.59
N LEU A 107 3.93 5.32 19.98
CA LEU A 107 3.95 3.92 20.45
C LEU A 107 5.37 3.33 20.38
N ALA A 108 6.11 3.64 19.33
CA ALA A 108 7.49 3.20 19.16
C ALA A 108 8.41 3.76 20.26
N GLU A 109 8.32 5.05 20.58
CA GLU A 109 9.10 5.68 21.64
C GLU A 109 8.78 5.08 23.01
N GLN A 110 7.51 4.86 23.35
CA GLN A 110 7.11 4.22 24.60
C GLN A 110 7.64 2.79 24.71
N ALA A 111 7.60 2.03 23.60
CA ALA A 111 8.09 0.66 23.57
C ALA A 111 9.64 0.58 23.73
N ILE A 112 10.39 1.51 23.13
CA ILE A 112 11.84 1.62 23.30
C ILE A 112 12.15 1.98 24.75
N GLU A 113 11.48 2.98 25.31
CA GLU A 113 11.69 3.43 26.68
C GLU A 113 11.45 2.32 27.71
N ALA A 114 10.43 1.47 27.51
CA ALA A 114 10.15 0.36 28.41
C ALA A 114 11.31 -0.65 28.48
N VAL A 115 12.05 -0.83 27.38
CA VAL A 115 13.25 -1.68 27.36
C VAL A 115 14.47 -0.95 27.93
N ASP A 116 14.69 0.31 27.55
CA ASP A 116 15.83 1.09 27.99
C ASP A 116 15.79 1.39 29.49
N SER A 117 14.59 1.57 30.06
CA SER A 117 14.39 1.73 31.52
C SER A 117 14.54 0.42 32.29
N GLY A 118 14.55 -0.71 31.63
CA GLY A 118 14.61 -2.04 32.24
C GLY A 118 13.27 -2.54 32.78
N GLU A 119 12.15 -1.87 32.47
CA GLU A 119 10.79 -2.34 32.79
C GLU A 119 10.50 -3.65 32.05
N VAL A 120 10.93 -3.75 30.77
CA VAL A 120 10.90 -4.96 29.97
C VAL A 120 12.32 -5.43 29.69
N LYS A 121 12.61 -6.71 29.94
CA LYS A 121 13.92 -7.30 29.71
C LYS A 121 13.86 -8.49 28.77
N PHE A 122 14.81 -8.54 27.85
CA PHE A 122 14.99 -9.70 26.97
C PHE A 122 15.87 -10.77 27.61
N VAL A 123 15.51 -12.02 27.43
CA VAL A 123 16.32 -13.17 27.83
C VAL A 123 16.44 -14.12 26.61
N PRO A 124 17.61 -14.28 26.03
CA PRO A 124 18.88 -13.63 26.35
C PRO A 124 18.92 -12.14 25.91
N GLU A 125 19.77 -11.36 26.57
CA GLU A 125 19.88 -9.89 26.43
C GLU A 125 20.26 -9.42 25.01
N ASN A 126 20.98 -10.24 24.25
CA ASN A 126 21.42 -9.88 22.89
C ASN A 126 20.26 -9.55 21.92
N TRP A 127 19.02 -9.96 22.21
CA TRP A 127 17.84 -9.63 21.42
C TRP A 127 17.44 -8.15 21.49
N VAL A 128 17.93 -7.40 22.47
CA VAL A 128 17.73 -5.95 22.57
C VAL A 128 18.21 -5.22 21.32
N ASN A 129 19.34 -5.64 20.73
CA ASN A 129 19.87 -5.01 19.52
C ASN A 129 18.90 -5.20 18.32
N THR A 130 18.38 -6.39 18.15
CA THR A 130 17.39 -6.69 17.09
C THR A 130 16.09 -5.92 17.32
N TYR A 131 15.63 -5.87 18.56
CA TYR A 131 14.44 -5.11 18.95
C TYR A 131 14.60 -3.62 18.63
N ASN A 132 15.69 -3.00 19.06
CA ASN A 132 15.96 -1.59 18.80
C ASN A 132 16.10 -1.28 17.32
N GLN A 133 16.71 -2.17 16.53
CA GLN A 133 16.79 -2.02 15.09
C GLN A 133 15.38 -2.02 14.45
N TRP A 134 14.48 -2.90 14.90
CA TRP A 134 13.11 -2.94 14.42
C TRP A 134 12.32 -1.70 14.83
N MET A 135 12.37 -1.33 16.10
CA MET A 135 11.56 -0.22 16.65
C MET A 135 12.00 1.14 16.10
N ASN A 136 13.29 1.36 15.89
CA ASN A 136 13.79 2.61 15.30
C ASN A 136 13.46 2.76 13.79
N ASN A 137 13.13 1.66 13.12
CA ASN A 137 12.77 1.65 11.69
C ASN A 137 11.33 1.20 11.45
N ILE A 138 10.50 1.19 12.49
CA ILE A 138 9.14 0.67 12.39
C ILE A 138 8.29 1.53 11.47
N GLN A 139 7.49 0.86 10.65
CA GLN A 139 6.51 1.50 9.78
C GLN A 139 5.13 1.48 10.45
N ASP A 140 4.22 2.34 9.98
CA ASP A 140 2.83 2.31 10.41
C ASP A 140 2.22 0.93 10.15
N TRP A 141 1.53 0.39 11.14
CA TRP A 141 1.00 -0.98 11.10
C TRP A 141 -0.38 -1.03 10.46
N CYS A 142 -0.47 -1.61 9.26
CA CYS A 142 -1.77 -1.88 8.63
C CYS A 142 -2.52 -2.98 9.38
N ILE A 143 -3.64 -2.61 9.98
CA ILE A 143 -4.48 -3.52 10.78
C ILE A 143 -5.70 -4.05 10.03
N SER A 144 -6.12 -3.40 8.95
CA SER A 144 -7.26 -3.84 8.15
C SER A 144 -6.89 -4.94 7.15
N ARG A 145 -7.87 -5.77 6.81
CA ARG A 145 -7.80 -6.82 5.78
C ARG A 145 -9.13 -6.87 5.05
N GLN A 146 -9.11 -7.06 3.73
CA GLN A 146 -10.31 -7.27 2.91
C GLN A 146 -10.79 -8.71 3.05
N LEU A 147 -11.42 -9.03 4.17
CA LEU A 147 -11.99 -10.33 4.46
C LEU A 147 -13.52 -10.24 4.45
N TRP A 148 -14.17 -11.25 3.87
CA TRP A 148 -15.62 -11.34 3.92
C TRP A 148 -16.14 -11.69 5.31
N TRP A 149 -15.32 -12.34 6.10
CA TRP A 149 -15.60 -12.69 7.48
C TRP A 149 -14.38 -12.47 8.34
N GLY A 150 -14.53 -11.74 9.43
CA GLY A 150 -13.45 -11.36 10.34
C GLY A 150 -13.90 -10.29 11.32
N HIS A 151 -12.96 -9.75 12.08
CA HIS A 151 -13.19 -8.62 12.99
C HIS A 151 -13.36 -7.35 12.17
N GLN A 152 -14.46 -6.64 12.40
CA GLN A 152 -14.73 -5.36 11.75
C GLN A 152 -13.94 -4.24 12.45
N ILE A 153 -13.44 -3.32 11.66
CA ILE A 153 -12.91 -2.05 12.17
C ILE A 153 -14.10 -1.23 12.67
N PRO A 154 -14.09 -0.72 13.93
CA PRO A 154 -15.21 0.02 14.51
C PRO A 154 -15.25 1.45 13.96
N ALA A 155 -15.57 1.57 12.69
CA ALA A 155 -15.68 2.82 11.96
C ALA A 155 -16.99 2.85 11.18
N TRP A 156 -17.64 4.01 11.20
CA TRP A 156 -18.88 4.31 10.49
C TRP A 156 -18.61 5.44 9.50
N TYR A 157 -19.42 5.52 8.48
CA TYR A 157 -19.34 6.55 7.44
C TYR A 157 -20.69 7.24 7.36
N ASP A 158 -20.70 8.56 7.35
CA ASP A 158 -21.90 9.34 7.06
C ASP A 158 -22.18 9.44 5.55
N GLU A 159 -23.27 10.11 5.18
CA GLU A 159 -23.66 10.29 3.78
C GLU A 159 -22.66 11.14 3.00
N ASP A 160 -21.90 12.00 3.67
CA ASP A 160 -20.85 12.85 3.09
C ASP A 160 -19.50 12.15 3.01
N GLY A 161 -19.39 10.90 3.52
CA GLY A 161 -18.17 10.09 3.52
C GLY A 161 -17.21 10.43 4.67
N ASN A 162 -17.63 11.19 5.68
CA ASN A 162 -16.81 11.42 6.86
C ASN A 162 -16.71 10.15 7.70
N VAL A 163 -15.54 9.95 8.29
CA VAL A 163 -15.24 8.75 9.08
C VAL A 163 -15.43 9.03 10.56
N ILE A 164 -16.26 8.23 11.20
CA ILE A 164 -16.55 8.28 12.62
C ILE A 164 -16.05 6.99 13.27
N VAL A 165 -15.09 7.10 14.18
CA VAL A 165 -14.56 5.95 14.94
C VAL A 165 -15.16 5.96 16.34
N ALA A 166 -15.87 4.87 16.70
CA ALA A 166 -16.53 4.74 17.99
C ALA A 166 -16.47 3.29 18.48
N ARG A 167 -16.86 3.03 19.73
CA ARG A 167 -16.88 1.66 20.28
C ARG A 167 -18.08 0.84 19.81
N ASN A 168 -19.17 1.53 19.49
CA ASN A 168 -20.42 0.94 19.00
C ASN A 168 -21.18 1.98 18.19
N GLU A 169 -22.26 1.56 17.52
CA GLU A 169 -23.07 2.41 16.67
C GLU A 169 -23.75 3.57 17.41
N ALA A 170 -24.21 3.34 18.66
CA ALA A 170 -24.85 4.39 19.45
C ALA A 170 -23.89 5.54 19.79
N ASP A 171 -22.62 5.21 20.10
CA ASP A 171 -21.58 6.21 20.32
C ASP A 171 -21.19 6.92 19.01
N ALA A 172 -21.35 6.26 17.86
CA ALA A 172 -21.07 6.86 16.55
C ALA A 172 -22.15 7.85 16.11
N GLN A 173 -23.38 7.67 16.58
CA GLN A 173 -24.53 8.55 16.28
C GLN A 173 -24.64 9.76 17.21
N ALA A 174 -23.91 9.77 18.33
CA ALA A 174 -23.95 10.82 19.34
C ALA A 174 -23.03 11.99 18.99
#